data_663e278811c55d70564409a00695a809
#
_entry.id   663e278811c55d70564409a00695a809
#
_cell.length_a   1.000
_cell.length_b   1.000
_cell.length_c   1.000
_cell.angle_alpha   90.00
_cell.angle_beta   90.00
_cell.angle_gamma   90.00
#
_symmetry.space_group_name_H-M   'P 1'
#
loop_
_entity.id
_entity.type
_entity.pdbx_description
1 polymer ?
#
loop_
_entity_poly.entity_id
_entity_poly.type
_entity_poly.pdbx_seq_one_letter_code
_entity_poly.pdbx_strand_id
1 'polypeptide(L)'
;MKRVVSLALALILALSLVGCSGSKPDTVVTTFCSAVQAFDFEKAATCMENGSEDLEDPYDDAEMEEDLSSEQVMTYLKECASKMTYKIGESKVDGERAAVPVSFTYVDAGPVITSALGEYITQAFALAFSGADDAQMEELFSNIFMEKAESMETGTASADVTFNCVKVNGDWKIAAFTDGAEEVITNILTSNIASAFEGFGEAFEDDSSEEAPENTAWHDVPLGQEVELATIKICITGCEEKNELTTEYLDPEVAQDGTKFVVFSVVIENITKDTMTFDNDLVLTDSQGRNYDPYAGALWYYDETFCYTDLSPNIAKSGVFVYNVPADSADYCLSVLKAGTSDGYRLYAK
;
A
#
# COMPACT_ATOMS: atom_id res chain seq x y z
N MET A 1 27.50 -13.75 41.22
CA MET A 1 26.50 -13.47 40.17
C MET A 1 25.05 -13.89 40.50
N LYS A 2 24.76 -14.58 41.60
CA LYS A 2 23.37 -14.98 41.98
C LYS A 2 22.63 -13.97 42.88
N ARG A 3 23.26 -12.88 43.30
CA ARG A 3 22.66 -11.89 44.21
C ARG A 3 22.19 -10.61 43.54
N VAL A 4 22.54 -10.38 42.27
CA VAL A 4 22.13 -9.18 41.50
C VAL A 4 20.81 -9.42 40.74
N VAL A 5 20.53 -10.66 40.35
CA VAL A 5 19.28 -11.05 39.67
C VAL A 5 18.10 -11.00 40.65
N SER A 6 18.31 -11.25 41.94
CA SER A 6 17.22 -11.21 42.92
C SER A 6 16.78 -9.78 43.32
N LEU A 7 17.58 -8.74 43.04
CA LEU A 7 17.21 -7.36 43.35
C LEU A 7 16.40 -6.72 42.19
N ALA A 8 16.62 -7.14 40.96
CA ALA A 8 15.86 -6.67 39.80
C ALA A 8 14.41 -7.22 39.79
N LEU A 9 14.23 -8.48 40.24
CA LEU A 9 12.91 -9.08 40.35
C LEU A 9 12.08 -8.57 41.55
N ALA A 10 12.70 -8.02 42.56
CA ALA A 10 12.03 -7.45 43.73
C ALA A 10 11.54 -6.01 43.54
N LEU A 11 12.04 -5.29 42.52
CA LEU A 11 11.61 -3.93 42.23
C LEU A 11 10.35 -3.88 41.37
N ILE A 12 10.01 -4.97 40.67
CA ILE A 12 8.78 -5.09 39.86
C ILE A 12 7.55 -5.46 40.70
N LEU A 13 7.77 -6.03 41.89
CA LEU A 13 6.70 -6.48 42.80
C LEU A 13 6.31 -5.47 43.92
N ALA A 14 6.96 -4.30 43.98
CA ALA A 14 6.75 -3.32 45.07
C ALA A 14 5.78 -2.17 44.68
N LEU A 15 5.14 -2.20 43.53
CA LEU A 15 4.16 -1.18 43.07
C LEU A 15 2.68 -1.62 43.14
N SER A 16 2.39 -2.73 43.78
CA SER A 16 1.02 -3.27 43.83
C SER A 16 0.40 -3.28 45.24
N LEU A 17 0.58 -2.25 46.06
CA LEU A 17 -0.21 -2.07 47.31
C LEU A 17 -0.23 -0.60 47.76
N VAL A 18 -0.97 0.26 47.10
CA VAL A 18 -1.64 1.38 47.78
C VAL A 18 -3.09 1.37 47.28
N GLY A 19 -3.96 0.97 48.21
CA GLY A 19 -5.36 0.84 47.96
C GLY A 19 -6.09 2.18 47.82
N CYS A 20 -7.30 2.05 47.36
CA CYS A 20 -8.46 2.96 47.25
C CYS A 20 -8.64 3.63 45.90
N SER A 21 -9.75 3.17 45.30
CA SER A 21 -10.59 3.83 44.31
C SER A 21 -10.08 3.94 42.86
N GLY A 22 -10.64 3.10 42.04
CA GLY A 22 -10.74 3.32 40.60
C GLY A 22 -9.43 3.11 39.84
N SER A 23 -9.45 2.27 38.84
CA SER A 23 -8.36 2.16 37.85
C SER A 23 -7.99 3.54 37.33
N LYS A 24 -6.71 3.83 37.13
CA LYS A 24 -6.28 5.10 36.51
C LYS A 24 -6.36 4.95 34.99
N PRO A 25 -6.59 6.06 34.25
CA PRO A 25 -6.60 6.01 32.77
C PRO A 25 -5.27 5.51 32.21
N ASP A 26 -4.13 5.85 32.83
CA ASP A 26 -2.82 5.33 32.44
C ASP A 26 -2.73 3.80 32.53
N THR A 27 -3.49 3.18 33.45
CA THR A 27 -3.45 1.72 33.63
C THR A 27 -4.11 0.98 32.48
N VAL A 28 -5.28 1.46 31.99
CA VAL A 28 -5.93 0.82 30.85
C VAL A 28 -5.12 1.01 29.59
N VAL A 29 -4.53 2.18 29.37
CA VAL A 29 -3.65 2.44 28.21
C VAL A 29 -2.37 1.58 28.31
N THR A 30 -1.77 1.43 29.48
CA THR A 30 -0.63 0.50 29.67
C THR A 30 -1.02 -0.94 29.35
N THR A 31 -2.22 -1.37 29.75
CA THR A 31 -2.71 -2.71 29.48
C THR A 31 -2.91 -2.92 27.99
N PHE A 32 -3.50 -1.96 27.30
CA PHE A 32 -3.66 -1.94 25.84
C PHE A 32 -2.28 -2.07 25.15
N CYS A 33 -1.37 -1.15 25.39
CA CYS A 33 -0.04 -1.17 24.77
C CYS A 33 0.72 -2.48 25.04
N SER A 34 0.59 -3.04 26.25
CA SER A 34 1.23 -4.31 26.59
C SER A 34 0.57 -5.51 25.88
N ALA A 35 -0.72 -5.46 25.64
CA ALA A 35 -1.44 -6.48 24.89
C ALA A 35 -1.03 -6.45 23.41
N VAL A 36 -0.97 -5.27 22.82
CA VAL A 36 -0.47 -5.07 21.44
C VAL A 36 0.98 -5.58 21.31
N GLN A 37 1.86 -5.21 22.22
CA GLN A 37 3.25 -5.69 22.23
C GLN A 37 3.34 -7.22 22.32
N ALA A 38 2.37 -7.85 22.98
CA ALA A 38 2.25 -9.31 23.08
C ALA A 38 1.50 -9.96 21.90
N PHE A 39 1.06 -9.17 20.93
CA PHE A 39 0.23 -9.61 19.80
C PHE A 39 -1.09 -10.26 20.27
N ASP A 40 -1.70 -9.67 21.32
CA ASP A 40 -2.94 -10.15 21.97
C ASP A 40 -4.05 -9.10 21.74
N PHE A 41 -4.63 -9.11 20.54
CA PHE A 41 -5.64 -8.12 20.12
C PHE A 41 -6.98 -8.35 20.85
N GLU A 42 -7.32 -9.58 21.20
CA GLU A 42 -8.49 -9.86 22.03
C GLU A 42 -8.38 -9.13 23.37
N LYS A 43 -7.21 -9.20 24.00
CA LYS A 43 -6.97 -8.50 25.27
C LYS A 43 -6.89 -6.99 25.08
N ALA A 44 -6.32 -6.48 23.98
CA ALA A 44 -6.32 -5.08 23.65
C ALA A 44 -7.76 -4.55 23.49
N ALA A 45 -8.62 -5.26 22.78
CA ALA A 45 -10.03 -4.95 22.61
C ALA A 45 -10.78 -4.85 23.96
N THR A 46 -10.43 -5.68 24.95
CA THR A 46 -11.05 -5.54 26.30
C THR A 46 -10.78 -4.21 26.98
N CYS A 47 -9.78 -3.45 26.53
CA CYS A 47 -9.47 -2.11 27.03
C CYS A 47 -10.35 -1.04 26.39
N MET A 48 -10.99 -1.31 25.26
CA MET A 48 -11.86 -0.39 24.53
C MET A 48 -13.24 -0.25 25.17
N GLU A 49 -13.93 0.85 24.88
CA GLU A 49 -15.26 1.14 25.40
C GLU A 49 -16.29 0.09 24.94
N ASN A 50 -16.31 -0.24 23.64
CA ASN A 50 -17.22 -1.22 23.06
C ASN A 50 -16.53 -2.56 22.70
N GLY A 51 -15.33 -2.77 23.21
CA GLY A 51 -14.58 -4.01 22.98
C GLY A 51 -14.13 -4.16 21.52
N SER A 52 -14.43 -5.32 20.92
CA SER A 52 -14.06 -5.61 19.52
C SER A 52 -14.83 -4.78 18.49
N GLU A 53 -15.91 -4.05 18.86
CA GLU A 53 -16.56 -3.10 17.95
C GLU A 53 -15.70 -1.86 17.72
N ASP A 54 -14.80 -1.51 18.66
CA ASP A 54 -13.90 -0.35 18.58
C ASP A 54 -12.46 -0.73 18.17
N LEU A 55 -12.12 -2.00 18.20
CA LEU A 55 -10.80 -2.51 17.81
C LEU A 55 -10.94 -3.94 17.31
N GLU A 56 -10.88 -4.11 16.02
CA GLU A 56 -10.80 -5.41 15.37
C GLU A 56 -9.35 -5.91 15.32
N ASP A 57 -9.15 -7.20 15.11
CA ASP A 57 -7.81 -7.73 14.82
C ASP A 57 -7.41 -7.26 13.43
N PRO A 58 -6.34 -6.48 13.27
CA PRO A 58 -5.97 -5.94 11.98
C PRO A 58 -5.52 -7.00 10.97
N TYR A 59 -5.39 -8.25 11.39
CA TYR A 59 -5.02 -9.39 10.55
C TYR A 59 -6.17 -10.38 10.31
N ASP A 60 -7.39 -10.06 10.80
CA ASP A 60 -8.62 -10.87 10.60
C ASP A 60 -9.44 -10.37 9.38
N ASP A 61 -8.91 -9.44 8.61
CA ASP A 61 -9.53 -8.98 7.37
C ASP A 61 -9.32 -10.03 6.26
N ALA A 62 -10.41 -10.44 5.61
CA ALA A 62 -10.41 -11.53 4.63
C ALA A 62 -9.44 -11.30 3.45
N GLU A 63 -9.15 -10.05 3.09
CA GLU A 63 -8.20 -9.71 2.03
C GLU A 63 -6.73 -9.86 2.48
N MET A 64 -6.43 -9.54 3.74
CA MET A 64 -5.09 -9.74 4.33
C MET A 64 -4.87 -11.16 4.84
N GLU A 65 -5.94 -11.87 5.24
CA GLU A 65 -5.86 -13.22 5.80
C GLU A 65 -5.32 -14.22 4.78
N GLU A 66 -5.68 -14.11 3.50
CA GLU A 66 -5.26 -15.04 2.46
C GLU A 66 -3.75 -14.94 2.16
N ASP A 67 -3.18 -13.74 2.13
CA ASP A 67 -1.78 -13.52 1.78
C ASP A 67 -0.81 -13.58 2.98
N LEU A 68 -1.27 -13.18 4.20
CA LEU A 68 -0.44 -13.08 5.40
C LEU A 68 -0.63 -14.24 6.40
N SER A 69 -1.48 -15.22 6.10
CA SER A 69 -1.85 -16.30 7.03
C SER A 69 -0.75 -17.32 7.31
N SER A 70 0.35 -17.30 6.54
CA SER A 70 1.42 -18.28 6.76
C SER A 70 2.04 -18.16 8.16
N GLU A 71 2.32 -19.32 8.80
CA GLU A 71 2.91 -19.37 10.15
C GLU A 71 4.23 -18.56 10.25
N GLN A 72 5.00 -18.51 9.16
CA GLN A 72 6.27 -17.80 9.09
C GLN A 72 6.05 -16.28 9.11
N VAL A 73 5.14 -15.77 8.27
CA VAL A 73 4.79 -14.34 8.23
C VAL A 73 4.24 -13.90 9.58
N MET A 74 3.29 -14.64 10.15
CA MET A 74 2.73 -14.32 11.46
C MET A 74 3.78 -14.36 12.59
N THR A 75 4.77 -15.23 12.48
CA THR A 75 5.90 -15.26 13.44
C THR A 75 6.73 -13.99 13.33
N TYR A 76 7.05 -13.54 12.13
CA TYR A 76 7.77 -12.29 11.90
C TYR A 76 7.01 -11.08 12.46
N LEU A 77 5.69 -11.00 12.22
CA LEU A 77 4.85 -9.92 12.73
C LEU A 77 4.81 -9.87 14.26
N LYS A 78 4.71 -11.03 14.92
CA LYS A 78 4.81 -11.15 16.38
C LYS A 78 6.17 -10.67 16.90
N GLU A 79 7.26 -10.97 16.18
CA GLU A 79 8.58 -10.45 16.53
C GLU A 79 8.66 -8.92 16.40
N CYS A 80 8.08 -8.34 15.33
CA CYS A 80 7.99 -6.89 15.16
C CYS A 80 7.22 -6.24 16.31
N ALA A 81 6.03 -6.75 16.64
CA ALA A 81 5.23 -6.25 17.75
C ALA A 81 5.99 -6.35 19.10
N SER A 82 6.70 -7.44 19.34
CA SER A 82 7.49 -7.62 20.57
C SER A 82 8.63 -6.60 20.76
N LYS A 83 9.12 -6.03 19.66
CA LYS A 83 10.19 -5.01 19.66
C LYS A 83 9.63 -3.59 19.83
N MET A 84 8.32 -3.41 19.75
CA MET A 84 7.69 -2.12 20.01
C MET A 84 8.03 -1.64 21.43
N THR A 85 8.29 -0.35 21.57
CA THR A 85 8.43 0.32 22.86
C THR A 85 7.48 1.51 22.93
N TYR A 86 7.02 1.82 24.15
CA TYR A 86 6.14 2.95 24.33
C TYR A 86 6.44 3.72 25.63
N LYS A 87 6.11 5.00 25.62
CA LYS A 87 6.25 5.89 26.78
C LYS A 87 4.96 6.64 27.00
N ILE A 88 4.32 6.39 28.14
CA ILE A 88 3.12 7.13 28.57
C ILE A 88 3.54 8.47 29.15
N GLY A 89 2.93 9.54 28.65
CA GLY A 89 3.10 10.89 29.15
C GLY A 89 2.16 11.20 30.32
N GLU A 90 2.09 12.45 30.74
CA GLU A 90 1.24 12.89 31.83
C GLU A 90 -0.23 12.93 31.38
N SER A 91 -1.09 12.13 32.02
CA SER A 91 -2.51 12.10 31.74
C SER A 91 -3.23 13.35 32.26
N LYS A 92 -4.20 13.83 31.50
CA LYS A 92 -5.10 14.93 31.89
C LYS A 92 -6.49 14.36 32.13
N VAL A 93 -6.97 14.44 33.38
CA VAL A 93 -8.26 13.92 33.79
C VAL A 93 -9.23 15.08 34.01
N ASP A 94 -10.42 15.01 33.39
CA ASP A 94 -11.52 15.92 33.56
C ASP A 94 -12.81 15.11 33.79
N GLY A 95 -13.17 14.95 35.09
CA GLY A 95 -14.34 14.20 35.53
C GLY A 95 -14.28 12.72 35.11
N GLU A 96 -15.14 12.31 34.20
CA GLU A 96 -15.22 10.94 33.66
C GLU A 96 -14.50 10.77 32.34
N ARG A 97 -13.71 11.76 31.91
CA ARG A 97 -12.90 11.73 30.69
C ARG A 97 -11.44 11.96 31.03
N ALA A 98 -10.56 11.37 30.24
CA ALA A 98 -9.12 11.62 30.34
C ALA A 98 -8.47 11.55 28.97
N ALA A 99 -7.36 12.29 28.83
CA ALA A 99 -6.47 12.22 27.67
C ALA A 99 -5.10 11.70 28.15
N VAL A 100 -4.62 10.62 27.55
CA VAL A 100 -3.36 9.96 27.88
C VAL A 100 -2.45 9.97 26.66
N PRO A 101 -1.45 10.86 26.60
CA PRO A 101 -0.49 10.88 25.50
C PRO A 101 0.49 9.72 25.61
N VAL A 102 0.78 9.06 24.48
CA VAL A 102 1.73 7.96 24.38
C VAL A 102 2.63 8.17 23.16
N SER A 103 3.93 8.07 23.35
CA SER A 103 4.91 8.02 22.26
C SER A 103 5.31 6.58 22.02
N PHE A 104 5.19 6.14 20.78
CA PHE A 104 5.56 4.80 20.32
C PHE A 104 6.85 4.84 19.50
N THR A 105 7.63 3.77 19.58
CA THR A 105 8.68 3.43 18.62
C THR A 105 8.53 1.97 18.29
N TYR A 106 8.42 1.64 17.01
CA TYR A 106 8.11 0.30 16.53
C TYR A 106 8.92 -0.03 15.27
N VAL A 107 8.98 -1.30 14.90
CA VAL A 107 9.65 -1.76 13.68
C VAL A 107 8.86 -1.25 12.48
N ASP A 108 9.55 -0.73 11.48
CA ASP A 108 8.97 -0.38 10.18
C ASP A 108 9.17 -1.57 9.23
N ALA A 109 8.14 -2.38 9.08
CA ALA A 109 8.11 -3.54 8.20
C ALA A 109 7.53 -3.21 6.80
N GLY A 110 7.01 -2.00 6.60
CA GLY A 110 6.46 -1.56 5.32
C GLY A 110 7.37 -1.81 4.12
N PRO A 111 8.66 -1.42 4.14
CA PRO A 111 9.58 -1.67 3.04
C PRO A 111 9.79 -3.17 2.71
N VAL A 112 9.70 -4.04 3.71
CA VAL A 112 9.83 -5.49 3.52
C VAL A 112 8.64 -6.03 2.75
N ILE A 113 7.41 -5.67 3.16
CA ILE A 113 6.20 -6.13 2.50
C ILE A 113 6.09 -5.56 1.08
N THR A 114 6.36 -4.27 0.88
CA THR A 114 6.35 -3.64 -0.46
C THR A 114 7.32 -4.35 -1.40
N SER A 115 8.53 -4.64 -0.94
CA SER A 115 9.52 -5.37 -1.75
C SER A 115 9.09 -6.81 -2.04
N ALA A 116 8.46 -7.48 -1.06
CA ALA A 116 7.96 -8.85 -1.23
C ALA A 116 6.81 -8.91 -2.23
N LEU A 117 5.85 -8.00 -2.13
CA LEU A 117 4.72 -7.91 -3.06
C LEU A 117 5.17 -7.64 -4.49
N GLY A 118 6.10 -6.69 -4.70
CA GLY A 118 6.63 -6.38 -6.03
C GLY A 118 7.33 -7.58 -6.68
N GLU A 119 8.09 -8.35 -5.91
CA GLU A 119 8.73 -9.59 -6.42
C GLU A 119 7.70 -10.71 -6.62
N TYR A 120 6.75 -10.85 -5.68
CA TYR A 120 5.69 -11.85 -5.76
C TYR A 120 4.88 -11.71 -7.05
N ILE A 121 4.42 -10.51 -7.38
CA ILE A 121 3.65 -10.27 -8.61
C ILE A 121 4.45 -10.71 -9.84
N THR A 122 5.73 -10.35 -9.90
CA THR A 122 6.59 -10.72 -11.03
C THR A 122 6.69 -12.23 -11.20
N GLN A 123 6.79 -12.98 -10.10
CA GLN A 123 6.94 -14.44 -10.12
C GLN A 123 5.59 -15.18 -10.21
N ALA A 124 4.55 -14.62 -9.59
CA ALA A 124 3.21 -15.19 -9.57
C ALA A 124 2.63 -15.32 -10.98
N PHE A 125 2.85 -14.34 -11.84
CA PHE A 125 2.46 -14.41 -13.25
C PHE A 125 3.06 -15.63 -13.94
N ALA A 126 4.37 -15.84 -13.80
CA ALA A 126 5.04 -16.99 -14.41
C ALA A 126 4.55 -18.33 -13.84
N LEU A 127 4.21 -18.35 -12.55
CA LEU A 127 3.75 -19.55 -11.86
C LEU A 127 2.30 -19.87 -12.23
N ALA A 128 1.42 -18.88 -12.32
CA ALA A 128 0.03 -19.04 -12.75
C ALA A 128 -0.09 -19.66 -14.15
N PHE A 129 0.81 -19.29 -15.09
CA PHE A 129 0.88 -19.93 -16.41
C PHE A 129 1.26 -21.38 -16.40
N SER A 130 1.98 -21.83 -15.37
CA SER A 130 2.34 -23.24 -15.25
C SER A 130 1.17 -24.08 -14.72
N GLY A 131 0.03 -23.45 -14.40
CA GLY A 131 -1.15 -24.09 -13.82
C GLY A 131 -1.00 -24.34 -12.31
N ALA A 132 -0.28 -23.46 -11.63
CA ALA A 132 -0.15 -23.49 -10.18
C ALA A 132 -1.50 -23.37 -9.49
N ASP A 133 -1.63 -24.03 -8.35
CA ASP A 133 -2.79 -23.90 -7.47
C ASP A 133 -2.54 -22.83 -6.38
N ASP A 134 -3.60 -22.46 -5.66
CA ASP A 134 -3.57 -21.41 -4.61
C ASP A 134 -2.51 -21.72 -3.54
N ALA A 135 -2.32 -22.98 -3.16
CA ALA A 135 -1.30 -23.38 -2.19
C ALA A 135 0.13 -23.13 -2.67
N GLN A 136 0.39 -23.23 -3.98
CA GLN A 136 1.69 -22.91 -4.58
C GLN A 136 1.92 -21.41 -4.63
N MET A 137 0.87 -20.62 -4.81
CA MET A 137 0.93 -19.17 -4.77
C MET A 137 1.21 -18.67 -3.36
N GLU A 138 0.54 -19.20 -2.34
CA GLU A 138 0.79 -18.90 -0.92
C GLU A 138 2.24 -19.29 -0.51
N GLU A 139 2.73 -20.46 -0.94
CA GLU A 139 4.11 -20.87 -0.67
C GLU A 139 5.12 -19.94 -1.35
N LEU A 140 4.84 -19.47 -2.56
CA LEU A 140 5.68 -18.50 -3.27
C LEU A 140 5.78 -17.20 -2.49
N PHE A 141 4.63 -16.61 -2.11
CA PHE A 141 4.61 -15.35 -1.34
C PHE A 141 5.37 -15.49 -0.02
N SER A 142 5.08 -16.54 0.74
CA SER A 142 5.73 -16.80 2.02
C SER A 142 7.26 -16.90 1.90
N ASN A 143 7.76 -17.58 0.85
CA ASN A 143 9.19 -17.72 0.60
C ASN A 143 9.84 -16.39 0.26
N ILE A 144 9.22 -15.59 -0.62
CA ILE A 144 9.72 -14.27 -1.02
C ILE A 144 9.73 -13.35 0.20
N PHE A 145 8.63 -13.31 0.95
CA PHE A 145 8.53 -12.47 2.15
C PHE A 145 9.63 -12.78 3.16
N MET A 146 9.86 -14.06 3.46
CA MET A 146 10.91 -14.47 4.39
C MET A 146 12.31 -14.14 3.89
N GLU A 147 12.58 -14.29 2.59
CA GLU A 147 13.84 -13.86 1.98
C GLU A 147 14.07 -12.35 2.16
N LYS A 148 13.05 -11.53 1.92
CA LYS A 148 13.13 -10.08 2.14
C LYS A 148 13.30 -9.75 3.62
N ALA A 149 12.53 -10.39 4.51
CA ALA A 149 12.62 -10.18 5.95
C ALA A 149 14.01 -10.52 6.54
N GLU A 150 14.72 -11.50 5.96
CA GLU A 150 16.08 -11.88 6.38
C GLU A 150 17.16 -11.00 5.74
N SER A 151 16.96 -10.53 4.51
CA SER A 151 17.99 -9.81 3.73
C SER A 151 17.95 -8.30 3.89
N MET A 152 16.79 -7.72 4.25
CA MET A 152 16.62 -6.27 4.39
C MET A 152 16.84 -5.81 5.83
N GLU A 153 17.52 -4.67 6.00
CA GLU A 153 17.58 -4.00 7.30
C GLU A 153 16.23 -3.29 7.55
N THR A 154 15.51 -3.72 8.57
CA THR A 154 14.28 -3.04 8.99
C THR A 154 14.60 -1.78 9.78
N GLY A 155 13.96 -0.68 9.40
CA GLY A 155 14.01 0.59 10.13
C GLY A 155 13.14 0.57 11.38
N THR A 156 13.08 1.73 12.05
CA THR A 156 12.11 1.99 13.13
C THR A 156 11.32 3.24 12.80
N ALA A 157 10.01 3.19 13.03
CA ALA A 157 9.11 4.32 12.97
C ALA A 157 8.77 4.79 14.39
N SER A 158 8.29 6.04 14.50
CA SER A 158 7.83 6.61 15.77
C SER A 158 6.55 7.40 15.53
N ALA A 159 5.60 7.27 16.46
CA ALA A 159 4.34 8.00 16.42
C ALA A 159 3.90 8.43 17.81
N ASP A 160 3.23 9.58 17.88
CA ASP A 160 2.61 10.09 19.11
C ASP A 160 1.08 9.99 18.99
N VAL A 161 0.45 9.31 19.95
CA VAL A 161 -1.01 9.13 20.01
C VAL A 161 -1.53 9.63 21.34
N THR A 162 -2.65 10.32 21.31
CA THR A 162 -3.39 10.66 22.54
C THR A 162 -4.62 9.76 22.67
N PHE A 163 -4.57 8.84 23.63
CA PHE A 163 -5.70 7.97 23.95
C PHE A 163 -6.75 8.75 24.72
N ASN A 164 -7.94 8.86 24.16
CA ASN A 164 -9.10 9.40 24.86
C ASN A 164 -9.71 8.29 25.71
N CYS A 165 -9.83 8.50 27.01
CA CYS A 165 -10.39 7.53 27.92
C CYS A 165 -11.69 8.05 28.53
N VAL A 166 -12.62 7.14 28.78
CA VAL A 166 -13.92 7.39 29.40
C VAL A 166 -14.18 6.41 30.55
N LYS A 167 -14.99 6.81 31.53
CA LYS A 167 -15.42 5.89 32.57
C LYS A 167 -16.72 5.18 32.18
N VAL A 168 -16.68 3.85 32.17
CA VAL A 168 -17.81 2.97 31.91
C VAL A 168 -18.03 2.11 33.16
N ASN A 169 -19.17 2.29 33.82
CA ASN A 169 -19.53 1.59 35.07
C ASN A 169 -18.48 1.73 36.21
N GLY A 170 -17.70 2.82 36.19
CA GLY A 170 -16.69 3.12 37.21
C GLY A 170 -15.26 2.74 36.82
N ASP A 171 -15.07 1.99 35.75
CA ASP A 171 -13.78 1.60 35.20
C ASP A 171 -13.39 2.47 33.99
N TRP A 172 -12.09 2.76 33.86
CA TRP A 172 -11.59 3.47 32.70
C TRP A 172 -11.49 2.53 31.51
N LYS A 173 -11.95 3.05 30.34
CA LYS A 173 -11.89 2.42 29.03
C LYS A 173 -11.32 3.41 28.02
N ILE A 174 -10.72 2.91 26.95
CA ILE A 174 -10.30 3.71 25.80
C ILE A 174 -11.54 3.91 24.93
N ALA A 175 -11.86 5.15 24.57
CA ALA A 175 -12.91 5.46 23.61
C ALA A 175 -12.47 5.09 22.20
N ALA A 176 -13.43 4.88 21.31
CA ALA A 176 -13.15 4.65 19.88
C ALA A 176 -12.20 5.72 19.33
N PHE A 177 -11.33 5.30 18.44
CA PHE A 177 -10.39 6.21 17.78
C PHE A 177 -11.14 7.11 16.80
N THR A 178 -10.60 8.30 16.58
CA THR A 178 -11.06 9.18 15.50
C THR A 178 -10.29 8.82 14.22
N ASP A 179 -10.85 9.11 13.05
CA ASP A 179 -10.29 8.72 11.74
C ASP A 179 -8.75 8.90 11.64
N GLY A 180 -8.23 10.09 12.00
CA GLY A 180 -6.78 10.33 11.94
C GLY A 180 -5.96 9.67 13.06
N ALA A 181 -6.57 9.22 14.17
CA ALA A 181 -5.91 8.44 15.21
C ALA A 181 -5.97 6.94 14.89
N GLU A 182 -7.01 6.51 14.21
CA GLU A 182 -7.21 5.14 13.75
C GLU A 182 -6.11 4.72 12.78
N GLU A 183 -5.86 5.52 11.74
CA GLU A 183 -4.76 5.29 10.79
C GLU A 183 -3.40 5.14 11.50
N VAL A 184 -3.07 6.07 12.41
CA VAL A 184 -1.82 6.01 13.16
C VAL A 184 -1.74 4.77 14.06
N ILE A 185 -2.83 4.40 14.71
CA ILE A 185 -2.90 3.20 15.55
C ILE A 185 -2.77 1.95 14.68
N THR A 186 -3.46 1.85 13.56
CA THR A 186 -3.35 0.73 12.62
C THR A 186 -1.91 0.54 12.16
N ASN A 187 -1.21 1.61 11.81
CA ASN A 187 0.21 1.55 11.45
C ASN A 187 1.11 1.06 12.59
N ILE A 188 0.83 1.45 13.83
CA ILE A 188 1.55 0.94 15.00
C ILE A 188 1.27 -0.56 15.21
N LEU A 189 -0.01 -0.98 15.12
CA LEU A 189 -0.43 -2.37 15.32
C LEU A 189 0.14 -3.31 14.27
N THR A 190 0.23 -2.84 13.03
CA THR A 190 0.70 -3.64 11.88
C THR A 190 2.16 -3.40 11.52
N SER A 191 2.91 -2.60 12.30
CA SER A 191 4.30 -2.24 11.96
C SER A 191 4.45 -1.60 10.57
N ASN A 192 3.52 -0.71 10.18
CA ASN A 192 3.38 -0.04 8.89
C ASN A 192 3.01 -0.97 7.71
N ILE A 193 2.64 -2.22 7.97
CA ILE A 193 2.24 -3.12 6.89
C ILE A 193 0.93 -2.66 6.25
N ALA A 194 -0.06 -2.22 7.05
CA ALA A 194 -1.33 -1.75 6.52
C ALA A 194 -1.13 -0.61 5.50
N SER A 195 -0.39 0.44 5.85
CA SER A 195 -0.11 1.54 4.92
C SER A 195 0.77 1.13 3.73
N ALA A 196 1.58 0.08 3.86
CA ALA A 196 2.32 -0.47 2.72
C ALA A 196 1.40 -1.22 1.75
N PHE A 197 0.38 -1.92 2.24
CA PHE A 197 -0.67 -2.52 1.41
C PHE A 197 -1.56 -1.46 0.76
N GLU A 198 -2.00 -0.44 1.53
CA GLU A 198 -2.75 0.69 0.97
C GLU A 198 -1.97 1.38 -0.14
N GLY A 199 -0.71 1.77 0.11
CA GLY A 199 0.14 2.38 -0.89
C GLY A 199 0.51 1.46 -2.06
N PHE A 200 0.50 0.13 -1.83
CA PHE A 200 0.65 -0.85 -2.89
C PHE A 200 -0.67 -1.03 -3.66
N GLY A 201 -1.81 -1.09 -2.96
CA GLY A 201 -3.15 -1.10 -3.56
C GLY A 201 -3.41 0.17 -4.36
N GLU A 202 -3.10 1.35 -3.81
CA GLU A 202 -3.17 2.63 -4.51
C GLU A 202 -2.29 2.68 -5.77
N ALA A 203 -1.16 1.97 -5.78
CA ALA A 203 -0.34 1.81 -6.99
C ALA A 203 -1.00 0.89 -8.04
N PHE A 204 -2.01 0.09 -7.65
CA PHE A 204 -2.81 -0.77 -8.54
C PHE A 204 -4.27 -0.36 -8.63
N GLU A 205 -4.83 0.30 -7.61
CA GLU A 205 -6.06 1.06 -7.73
C GLU A 205 -5.68 2.34 -8.48
N ASP A 206 -5.91 2.25 -9.77
CA ASP A 206 -5.79 3.34 -10.71
C ASP A 206 -6.57 4.57 -10.20
N ASP A 207 -5.93 5.42 -9.41
CA ASP A 207 -6.40 6.79 -9.20
C ASP A 207 -6.11 7.62 -10.46
N SER A 208 -6.60 7.10 -11.61
CA SER A 208 -6.69 7.83 -12.87
C SER A 208 -7.58 9.07 -12.76
N SER A 209 -8.07 9.40 -11.55
CA SER A 209 -8.91 10.54 -11.24
C SER A 209 -8.21 11.66 -10.47
N GLU A 210 -6.89 11.68 -10.34
CA GLU A 210 -6.26 12.95 -9.97
C GLU A 210 -6.59 13.97 -11.05
N GLU A 211 -7.68 14.72 -10.81
CA GLU A 211 -7.96 15.93 -11.60
C GLU A 211 -6.68 16.78 -11.54
N ALA A 212 -6.09 16.99 -12.70
CA ALA A 212 -4.90 17.82 -12.81
C ALA A 212 -5.11 19.12 -12.01
N PRO A 213 -4.13 19.58 -11.24
CA PRO A 213 -4.27 20.79 -10.43
C PRO A 213 -4.96 21.91 -11.20
N GLU A 214 -5.90 22.64 -10.59
CA GLU A 214 -6.71 23.69 -11.25
C GLU A 214 -5.88 24.71 -12.10
N ASN A 215 -4.59 24.80 -11.84
CA ASN A 215 -3.66 25.70 -12.52
C ASN A 215 -2.73 24.99 -13.51
N THR A 216 -3.02 23.76 -13.95
CA THR A 216 -2.16 23.05 -14.90
C THR A 216 -2.14 23.73 -16.26
N ALA A 217 -0.95 24.08 -16.73
CA ALA A 217 -0.72 24.60 -18.07
C ALA A 217 -0.65 23.44 -19.08
N TRP A 218 -1.75 23.15 -19.78
CA TRP A 218 -1.83 22.07 -20.74
C TRP A 218 -1.18 22.44 -22.08
N HIS A 219 -0.34 21.53 -22.60
CA HIS A 219 0.34 21.64 -23.89
C HIS A 219 -0.11 20.49 -24.82
N ASP A 220 -0.69 20.81 -25.95
CA ASP A 220 -1.09 19.82 -26.93
C ASP A 220 0.11 19.34 -27.76
N VAL A 221 0.28 18.01 -27.83
CA VAL A 221 1.39 17.33 -28.49
C VAL A 221 0.85 16.45 -29.61
N PRO A 222 1.12 16.80 -30.88
CA PRO A 222 0.64 15.99 -32.00
C PRO A 222 1.41 14.68 -32.12
N LEU A 223 0.80 13.70 -32.80
CA LEU A 223 1.41 12.42 -33.13
C LEU A 223 2.82 12.56 -33.73
N GLY A 224 3.76 11.79 -33.22
CA GLY A 224 5.16 11.77 -33.67
C GLY A 224 6.05 12.84 -33.06
N GLN A 225 5.51 13.72 -32.21
CA GLN A 225 6.32 14.68 -31.45
C GLN A 225 6.74 14.09 -30.11
N GLU A 226 8.05 14.22 -29.82
CA GLU A 226 8.64 13.82 -28.54
C GLU A 226 8.40 14.88 -27.45
N VAL A 227 8.11 14.44 -26.23
CA VAL A 227 7.99 15.27 -25.04
C VAL A 227 8.99 14.81 -24.00
N GLU A 228 9.70 15.79 -23.40
CA GLU A 228 10.59 15.56 -22.28
C GLU A 228 9.86 15.87 -20.96
N LEU A 229 9.62 14.83 -20.16
CA LEU A 229 9.10 14.91 -18.81
C LEU A 229 10.23 15.01 -17.78
N ALA A 230 9.96 14.75 -16.51
CA ALA A 230 10.99 14.87 -15.47
C ALA A 230 12.08 13.81 -15.55
N THR A 231 11.71 12.57 -15.88
CA THR A 231 12.60 11.39 -15.86
C THR A 231 12.66 10.64 -17.18
N ILE A 232 11.69 10.87 -18.06
CA ILE A 232 11.59 10.17 -19.35
C ILE A 232 11.31 11.16 -20.49
N LYS A 233 11.61 10.70 -21.70
CA LYS A 233 11.04 11.23 -22.93
C LYS A 233 10.02 10.23 -23.46
N ILE A 234 8.91 10.73 -23.96
CA ILE A 234 7.81 9.93 -24.52
C ILE A 234 7.40 10.45 -25.88
N CYS A 235 7.10 9.55 -26.80
CA CYS A 235 6.58 9.85 -28.13
C CYS A 235 5.53 8.84 -28.53
N ILE A 236 4.32 9.29 -28.84
CA ILE A 236 3.29 8.47 -29.47
C ILE A 236 3.61 8.42 -30.98
N THR A 237 3.89 7.24 -31.49
CA THR A 237 4.32 7.04 -32.90
C THR A 237 3.20 6.49 -33.79
N GLY A 238 2.11 5.99 -33.20
CA GLY A 238 0.96 5.46 -33.92
C GLY A 238 -0.23 5.23 -33.00
N CYS A 239 -1.40 5.11 -33.60
CA CYS A 239 -2.62 4.71 -32.91
C CYS A 239 -3.49 3.91 -33.88
N GLU A 240 -4.01 2.77 -33.44
CA GLU A 240 -4.93 1.94 -34.23
C GLU A 240 -6.08 1.43 -33.37
N GLU A 241 -7.24 1.25 -34.01
CA GLU A 241 -8.42 0.65 -33.39
C GLU A 241 -8.51 -0.83 -33.82
N LYS A 242 -8.80 -1.73 -32.87
CA LYS A 242 -8.93 -3.17 -33.11
C LYS A 242 -10.21 -3.71 -32.47
N ASN A 243 -10.80 -4.71 -33.08
CA ASN A 243 -11.90 -5.45 -32.48
C ASN A 243 -11.43 -6.72 -31.76
N GLU A 244 -10.17 -7.10 -31.96
CA GLU A 244 -9.54 -8.25 -31.33
C GLU A 244 -8.04 -8.02 -31.14
N LEU A 245 -7.48 -8.59 -30.06
CA LEU A 245 -6.05 -8.71 -29.85
C LEU A 245 -5.66 -10.15 -30.20
N THR A 246 -4.52 -10.31 -30.88
CA THR A 246 -4.08 -11.62 -31.36
C THR A 246 -2.60 -11.85 -31.07
N THR A 247 -2.27 -13.11 -30.74
CA THR A 247 -0.89 -13.60 -30.61
C THR A 247 -0.81 -14.99 -31.26
N GLU A 248 0.41 -15.51 -31.43
CA GLU A 248 0.62 -16.86 -31.98
C GLU A 248 0.27 -17.97 -30.96
N TYR A 249 0.14 -17.65 -29.68
CA TYR A 249 0.10 -18.62 -28.60
C TYR A 249 -1.26 -18.73 -27.88
N LEU A 250 -2.13 -17.74 -28.03
CA LEU A 250 -3.43 -17.68 -27.35
C LEU A 250 -4.57 -17.50 -28.34
N ASP A 251 -5.77 -17.88 -27.94
CA ASP A 251 -6.98 -17.54 -28.68
C ASP A 251 -7.15 -16.01 -28.71
N PRO A 252 -7.72 -15.46 -29.80
CA PRO A 252 -7.93 -14.02 -29.89
C PRO A 252 -8.80 -13.47 -28.76
N GLU A 253 -8.37 -12.41 -28.12
CA GLU A 253 -9.19 -11.63 -27.19
C GLU A 253 -10.09 -10.70 -28.00
N VAL A 254 -11.38 -11.03 -28.07
CA VAL A 254 -12.36 -10.26 -28.83
C VAL A 254 -12.97 -9.21 -27.91
N ALA A 255 -12.98 -7.94 -28.35
CA ALA A 255 -13.63 -6.87 -27.62
C ALA A 255 -15.12 -7.20 -27.39
N GLN A 256 -15.62 -6.89 -26.19
CA GLN A 256 -17.02 -7.12 -25.85
C GLN A 256 -17.96 -6.33 -26.78
N ASP A 257 -19.20 -6.81 -26.90
CA ASP A 257 -20.21 -6.13 -27.72
C ASP A 257 -20.36 -4.66 -27.27
N GLY A 258 -20.17 -3.75 -28.24
CA GLY A 258 -20.24 -2.31 -27.98
C GLY A 258 -18.92 -1.66 -27.54
N THR A 259 -17.82 -2.41 -27.52
CA THR A 259 -16.47 -1.90 -27.22
C THR A 259 -15.47 -2.17 -28.36
N LYS A 260 -14.28 -1.60 -28.26
CA LYS A 260 -13.13 -1.82 -29.13
C LYS A 260 -11.84 -1.56 -28.35
N PHE A 261 -10.74 -2.12 -28.83
CA PHE A 261 -9.41 -1.80 -28.33
C PHE A 261 -8.81 -0.62 -29.10
N VAL A 262 -8.15 0.27 -28.38
CA VAL A 262 -7.32 1.34 -28.93
C VAL A 262 -5.87 1.05 -28.55
N VAL A 263 -5.01 0.90 -29.54
CA VAL A 263 -3.61 0.53 -29.37
C VAL A 263 -2.72 1.68 -29.80
N PHE A 264 -2.01 2.27 -28.86
CA PHE A 264 -0.98 3.29 -29.14
C PHE A 264 0.38 2.61 -29.31
N SER A 265 1.10 2.97 -30.36
CA SER A 265 2.52 2.66 -30.47
C SER A 265 3.31 3.78 -29.82
N VAL A 266 4.22 3.42 -28.90
CA VAL A 266 4.92 4.37 -28.03
C VAL A 266 6.41 4.09 -28.05
N VAL A 267 7.21 5.16 -27.92
CA VAL A 267 8.65 5.08 -27.66
C VAL A 267 8.93 5.86 -26.36
N ILE A 268 9.59 5.21 -25.41
CA ILE A 268 9.98 5.82 -24.13
C ILE A 268 11.48 5.71 -23.96
N GLU A 269 12.15 6.78 -23.51
CA GLU A 269 13.56 6.82 -23.17
C GLU A 269 13.74 7.34 -21.75
N ASN A 270 14.43 6.57 -20.90
CA ASN A 270 14.84 7.03 -19.58
C ASN A 270 15.99 8.04 -19.73
N ILE A 271 15.76 9.29 -19.30
CA ILE A 271 16.76 10.37 -19.36
C ILE A 271 17.52 10.60 -18.05
N THR A 272 17.33 9.72 -17.07
CA THR A 272 18.08 9.73 -15.82
C THR A 272 19.43 9.00 -15.96
N LYS A 273 20.17 8.91 -14.86
CA LYS A 273 21.48 8.22 -14.82
C LYS A 273 21.37 6.79 -14.33
N ASP A 274 20.27 6.42 -13.72
CA ASP A 274 20.01 5.15 -13.09
C ASP A 274 18.88 4.41 -13.82
N THR A 275 18.88 3.08 -13.78
CA THR A 275 17.76 2.29 -14.27
C THR A 275 16.52 2.65 -13.46
N MET A 276 15.39 2.82 -14.11
CA MET A 276 14.09 3.07 -13.48
C MET A 276 13.06 2.08 -13.99
N THR A 277 12.13 1.70 -13.15
CA THR A 277 10.93 0.96 -13.56
C THR A 277 9.89 1.96 -14.03
N PHE A 278 9.29 1.71 -15.18
CA PHE A 278 8.18 2.48 -15.73
C PHE A 278 6.96 1.59 -15.84
N ASP A 279 5.84 2.10 -15.36
CA ASP A 279 4.54 1.50 -15.55
C ASP A 279 3.63 2.45 -16.36
N ASN A 280 2.74 1.87 -17.18
CA ASN A 280 1.79 2.66 -17.93
C ASN A 280 0.55 2.93 -17.09
N ASP A 281 0.52 4.07 -16.46
CA ASP A 281 -0.61 4.64 -15.71
C ASP A 281 -1.30 5.81 -16.46
N LEU A 282 -1.01 5.99 -17.75
CA LEU A 282 -1.53 7.11 -18.52
C LEU A 282 -3.00 6.93 -18.88
N VAL A 283 -3.84 7.85 -18.44
CA VAL A 283 -5.25 7.88 -18.73
C VAL A 283 -5.51 8.27 -20.18
N LEU A 284 -6.29 7.47 -20.87
CA LEU A 284 -6.84 7.82 -22.20
C LEU A 284 -8.10 8.65 -22.02
N THR A 285 -8.17 9.80 -22.66
CA THR A 285 -9.39 10.62 -22.74
C THR A 285 -9.90 10.65 -24.18
N ASP A 286 -11.19 10.45 -24.38
CA ASP A 286 -11.84 10.58 -25.71
C ASP A 286 -12.46 11.96 -25.95
N SER A 287 -12.99 12.18 -27.16
CA SER A 287 -13.63 13.45 -27.54
C SER A 287 -14.91 13.79 -26.76
N GLN A 288 -15.45 12.84 -25.99
CA GLN A 288 -16.60 13.04 -25.10
C GLN A 288 -16.15 13.35 -23.66
N GLY A 289 -14.85 13.40 -23.40
CA GLY A 289 -14.26 13.63 -22.07
C GLY A 289 -14.36 12.43 -21.12
N ARG A 290 -14.55 11.21 -21.67
CA ARG A 290 -14.56 9.98 -20.90
C ARG A 290 -13.13 9.49 -20.74
N ASN A 291 -12.79 9.03 -19.54
CA ASN A 291 -11.47 8.53 -19.19
C ASN A 291 -11.48 7.00 -19.17
N TYR A 292 -10.37 6.41 -19.60
CA TYR A 292 -10.16 4.96 -19.66
C TYR A 292 -8.75 4.63 -19.22
N ASP A 293 -8.65 3.58 -18.45
CA ASP A 293 -7.42 3.05 -17.90
C ASP A 293 -6.76 2.05 -18.85
N PRO A 294 -5.45 1.80 -18.73
CA PRO A 294 -4.75 0.78 -19.49
C PRO A 294 -5.41 -0.59 -19.34
N TYR A 295 -5.54 -1.32 -20.45
CA TYR A 295 -6.12 -2.65 -20.45
C TYR A 295 -5.08 -3.70 -20.03
N ALA A 296 -5.21 -4.21 -18.81
CA ALA A 296 -4.27 -5.18 -18.22
C ALA A 296 -4.11 -6.47 -19.06
N GLY A 297 -5.18 -6.94 -19.74
CA GLY A 297 -5.12 -8.11 -20.61
C GLY A 297 -4.17 -7.96 -21.82
N ALA A 298 -3.72 -6.75 -22.13
CA ALA A 298 -2.78 -6.50 -23.23
C ALA A 298 -1.44 -7.23 -23.08
N LEU A 299 -0.99 -7.48 -21.84
CA LEU A 299 0.22 -8.22 -21.50
C LEU A 299 0.33 -9.58 -22.20
N TRP A 300 -0.80 -10.19 -22.51
CA TRP A 300 -0.89 -11.51 -23.11
C TRP A 300 -0.73 -11.51 -24.63
N TYR A 301 -0.87 -10.32 -25.23
CA TYR A 301 -0.95 -10.17 -26.68
C TYR A 301 0.18 -9.35 -27.29
N TYR A 302 0.98 -8.69 -26.43
CA TYR A 302 2.10 -7.85 -26.85
C TYR A 302 3.35 -8.11 -25.99
N ASP A 303 4.51 -8.19 -26.61
CA ASP A 303 5.79 -8.43 -25.93
C ASP A 303 6.23 -7.27 -25.03
N GLU A 304 5.74 -6.06 -25.29
CA GLU A 304 6.10 -4.87 -24.54
C GLU A 304 4.88 -3.93 -24.39
N THR A 305 4.32 -3.91 -23.19
CA THR A 305 3.19 -3.08 -22.81
C THR A 305 3.54 -2.00 -21.79
N PHE A 306 4.83 -1.90 -21.43
CA PHE A 306 5.32 -1.01 -20.38
C PHE A 306 4.67 -1.25 -18.99
N CYS A 307 4.28 -2.49 -18.70
CA CYS A 307 3.85 -2.88 -17.37
C CYS A 307 5.10 -3.24 -16.55
N TYR A 308 5.36 -2.49 -15.48
CA TYR A 308 6.55 -2.64 -14.63
C TYR A 308 7.84 -2.87 -15.40
N THR A 309 8.07 -2.06 -16.41
CA THR A 309 9.16 -2.23 -17.37
C THR A 309 10.42 -1.50 -16.93
N ASP A 310 11.53 -2.20 -16.81
CA ASP A 310 12.83 -1.58 -16.56
C ASP A 310 13.35 -0.83 -17.79
N LEU A 311 13.62 0.46 -17.60
CA LEU A 311 14.21 1.35 -18.58
C LEU A 311 15.65 1.69 -18.17
N SER A 312 16.61 1.19 -18.94
CA SER A 312 18.02 1.55 -18.75
C SER A 312 18.29 2.99 -19.19
N PRO A 313 19.27 3.69 -18.55
CA PRO A 313 19.61 5.07 -18.88
C PRO A 313 19.95 5.29 -20.36
N ASN A 314 19.35 6.29 -20.98
CA ASN A 314 19.56 6.73 -22.36
C ASN A 314 19.36 5.63 -23.42
N ILE A 315 18.48 4.66 -23.12
CA ILE A 315 18.07 3.63 -24.06
C ILE A 315 16.58 3.77 -24.32
N ALA A 316 16.23 4.10 -25.56
CA ALA A 316 14.84 4.16 -25.99
C ALA A 316 14.27 2.73 -26.17
N LYS A 317 13.07 2.52 -25.67
CA LYS A 317 12.31 1.27 -25.77
C LYS A 317 10.99 1.54 -26.49
N SER A 318 10.62 0.65 -27.41
CA SER A 318 9.34 0.75 -28.14
C SER A 318 8.37 -0.29 -27.62
N GLY A 319 7.11 0.07 -27.51
CA GLY A 319 6.06 -0.82 -27.05
C GLY A 319 4.67 -0.27 -27.38
N VAL A 320 3.67 -0.77 -26.69
CA VAL A 320 2.27 -0.36 -26.87
C VAL A 320 1.61 -0.03 -25.55
N PHE A 321 0.62 0.92 -25.63
CA PHE A 321 -0.41 1.10 -24.62
C PHE A 321 -1.73 0.67 -25.22
N VAL A 322 -2.51 -0.11 -24.49
CA VAL A 322 -3.79 -0.65 -24.96
C VAL A 322 -4.91 -0.24 -24.01
N TYR A 323 -6.02 0.19 -24.57
CA TYR A 323 -7.23 0.59 -23.84
C TYR A 323 -8.45 -0.11 -24.42
N ASN A 324 -9.40 -0.49 -23.55
CA ASN A 324 -10.71 -0.99 -24.00
C ASN A 324 -11.73 0.13 -23.84
N VAL A 325 -12.31 0.58 -24.93
CA VAL A 325 -13.19 1.76 -24.96
C VAL A 325 -14.51 1.44 -25.65
N PRO A 326 -15.60 2.19 -25.39
CA PRO A 326 -16.84 2.09 -26.16
C PRO A 326 -16.59 2.27 -27.65
N ALA A 327 -17.38 1.55 -28.50
CA ALA A 327 -17.22 1.59 -29.95
C ALA A 327 -17.46 2.99 -30.58
N ASP A 328 -18.17 3.88 -29.87
CA ASP A 328 -18.41 5.25 -30.25
C ASP A 328 -17.34 6.26 -29.87
N SER A 329 -16.32 5.82 -29.10
CA SER A 329 -15.16 6.66 -28.70
C SER A 329 -14.33 7.06 -29.92
N ALA A 330 -13.81 8.28 -29.91
CA ALA A 330 -12.97 8.83 -30.98
C ALA A 330 -12.08 9.97 -30.48
N ASP A 331 -11.09 10.36 -31.29
CA ASP A 331 -10.20 11.51 -31.06
C ASP A 331 -9.48 11.44 -29.69
N TYR A 332 -8.70 10.41 -29.52
CA TYR A 332 -8.03 10.05 -28.29
C TYR A 332 -6.84 10.94 -27.96
N CYS A 333 -6.65 11.24 -26.67
CA CYS A 333 -5.40 11.76 -26.16
C CYS A 333 -5.00 11.06 -24.85
N LEU A 334 -3.71 10.93 -24.62
CA LEU A 334 -3.15 10.51 -23.35
C LEU A 334 -2.71 11.75 -22.58
N SER A 335 -3.14 11.88 -21.34
CA SER A 335 -2.77 13.00 -20.46
C SER A 335 -1.62 12.60 -19.54
N VAL A 336 -0.62 13.46 -19.44
CA VAL A 336 0.53 13.24 -18.54
C VAL A 336 0.97 14.55 -17.89
N LEU A 337 1.28 14.51 -16.59
CA LEU A 337 1.80 15.66 -15.86
C LEU A 337 3.34 15.59 -15.82
N LYS A 338 4.00 16.75 -15.96
CA LYS A 338 5.45 16.85 -15.75
C LYS A 338 5.73 17.04 -14.27
N ALA A 339 6.21 16.00 -13.59
CA ALA A 339 6.49 16.04 -12.17
C ALA A 339 7.39 17.25 -11.77
N GLY A 340 7.06 17.89 -10.66
CA GLY A 340 7.76 19.07 -10.15
C GLY A 340 7.45 20.38 -10.86
N THR A 341 6.49 20.40 -11.78
CA THR A 341 6.01 21.59 -12.49
C THR A 341 4.48 21.66 -12.46
N SER A 342 3.92 22.77 -12.99
CA SER A 342 2.49 22.87 -13.29
C SER A 342 2.18 22.62 -14.78
N ASP A 343 3.09 21.99 -15.52
CA ASP A 343 2.88 21.69 -16.94
C ASP A 343 2.26 20.30 -17.12
N GLY A 344 1.21 20.22 -17.92
CA GLY A 344 0.59 18.98 -18.38
C GLY A 344 0.68 18.86 -19.91
N TYR A 345 0.79 17.65 -20.41
CA TYR A 345 0.87 17.37 -21.82
C TYR A 345 -0.29 16.45 -22.24
N ARG A 346 -0.93 16.79 -23.38
CA ARG A 346 -1.92 15.97 -24.03
C ARG A 346 -1.33 15.41 -25.31
N LEU A 347 -1.03 14.13 -25.30
CA LEU A 347 -0.42 13.41 -26.41
C LEU A 347 -1.52 12.87 -27.32
N TYR A 348 -1.71 13.46 -28.49
CA TYR A 348 -2.79 13.12 -29.38
C TYR A 348 -2.46 11.94 -30.30
N ALA A 349 -3.51 11.16 -30.62
CA ALA A 349 -3.45 10.03 -31.54
C ALA A 349 -3.37 10.44 -33.03
N LYS A 350 -3.59 11.71 -33.32
CA LYS A 350 -3.62 12.25 -34.71
C LYS A 350 -2.91 13.59 -34.80
#